data_a8382e95f207ee6d9fdd3d6fde633e0a
#
_entry.id   a8382e95f207ee6d9fdd3d6fde633e0a
#
_cell.length_a   1.000
_cell.length_b   1.000
_cell.length_c   1.000
_cell.angle_alpha   90.00
_cell.angle_beta   90.00
_cell.angle_gamma   90.00
#
_symmetry.space_group_name_H-M   'P 1'
#
loop_
_entity.id
_entity.type
_entity.pdbx_description
1 polymer ?
#
loop_
_entity_poly.entity_id
_entity_poly.type
_entity_poly.pdbx_seq_one_letter_code
_entity_poly.pdbx_strand_id
1 'polypeptide(L)'
;EAAYTGDSYGLAVAYSDAEGTTGWGINGMYAFDFATISAGVESVDSGTTAEGFFVGLSFPEVGAGSLDIGMGTTGNFADGDTEYYIYEASYAYPINDGMTITPGVYIREGETDQTGVAVKTSFSF
;
A
#
# COMPACT_ATOMS: atom_id res chain seq x y z
N GLU A 1 -8.63 4.72 -17.02
CA GLU A 1 -7.70 5.22 -16.01
C GLU A 1 -7.30 6.66 -16.33
N ALA A 2 -7.20 7.52 -15.32
CA ALA A 2 -6.64 8.85 -15.42
C ALA A 2 -5.75 9.12 -14.19
N ALA A 3 -4.61 9.77 -14.41
CA ALA A 3 -3.70 10.12 -13.34
C ALA A 3 -3.19 11.56 -13.53
N TYR A 4 -2.98 12.23 -12.42
CA TYR A 4 -2.36 13.53 -12.36
C TYR A 4 -1.21 13.52 -11.35
N THR A 5 -0.08 14.07 -11.72
CA THR A 5 1.08 14.21 -10.85
C THR A 5 1.53 15.66 -10.85
N GLY A 6 1.51 16.30 -9.68
CA GLY A 6 2.11 17.61 -9.41
C GLY A 6 3.43 17.47 -8.67
N ASP A 7 4.02 18.57 -8.23
CA ASP A 7 5.33 18.60 -7.56
C ASP A 7 5.30 17.86 -6.21
N SER A 8 4.21 18.01 -5.46
CA SER A 8 4.08 17.44 -4.09
C SER A 8 2.88 16.52 -3.93
N TYR A 9 2.09 16.29 -4.95
CA TYR A 9 0.92 15.44 -4.84
C TYR A 9 0.64 14.69 -6.13
N GLY A 10 0.00 13.54 -5.98
CA GLY A 10 -0.49 12.72 -7.09
C GLY A 10 -1.90 12.23 -6.79
N LEU A 11 -2.69 12.09 -7.82
CA LEU A 11 -4.03 11.52 -7.78
C LEU A 11 -4.21 10.60 -8.99
N ALA A 12 -4.74 9.40 -8.77
CA ALA A 12 -5.14 8.52 -9.85
C ALA A 12 -6.54 7.98 -9.61
N VAL A 13 -7.30 7.85 -10.68
CA VAL A 13 -8.62 7.23 -10.70
C VAL A 13 -8.64 6.17 -11.79
N ALA A 14 -9.25 5.04 -11.50
CA ALA A 14 -9.44 3.96 -12.45
C ALA A 14 -10.90 3.50 -12.42
N TYR A 15 -11.39 3.07 -13.57
CA TYR A 15 -12.68 2.40 -13.73
C TYR A 15 -12.51 1.26 -14.73
N SER A 16 -13.15 0.16 -14.46
CA SER A 16 -13.23 -1.00 -15.36
C SER A 16 -14.66 -1.53 -15.38
N ASP A 17 -15.07 -2.04 -16.54
CA ASP A 17 -16.33 -2.75 -16.74
C ASP A 17 -16.05 -3.89 -17.73
N ALA A 18 -16.15 -5.11 -17.24
CA ALA A 18 -15.88 -6.30 -18.04
C ALA A 18 -16.71 -7.50 -17.56
N GLU A 19 -17.44 -8.12 -18.48
CA GLU A 19 -18.16 -9.39 -18.27
C GLU A 19 -19.04 -9.43 -17.02
N GLY A 20 -19.74 -8.32 -16.71
CA GLY A 20 -20.64 -8.23 -15.55
C GLY A 20 -19.93 -7.92 -14.23
N THR A 21 -18.66 -7.56 -14.29
CA THR A 21 -17.89 -7.07 -13.14
C THR A 21 -17.53 -5.62 -13.41
N THR A 22 -17.90 -4.72 -12.50
CA THR A 22 -17.47 -3.32 -12.52
C THR A 22 -16.52 -3.06 -11.37
N GLY A 23 -15.52 -2.22 -11.61
CA GLY A 23 -14.58 -1.82 -10.57
C GLY A 23 -14.19 -0.36 -10.71
N TRP A 24 -13.98 0.30 -9.61
CA TRP A 24 -13.37 1.62 -9.57
C TRP A 24 -12.39 1.74 -8.41
N GLY A 25 -11.43 2.62 -8.57
CA GLY A 25 -10.47 2.92 -7.53
C GLY A 25 -10.01 4.37 -7.61
N ILE A 26 -9.72 4.94 -6.47
CA ILE A 26 -9.12 6.26 -6.33
C ILE A 26 -7.94 6.12 -5.38
N ASN A 27 -6.78 6.62 -5.77
CA ASN A 27 -5.65 6.73 -4.89
C ASN A 27 -4.99 8.10 -5.02
N GLY A 28 -4.34 8.51 -3.95
CA GLY A 28 -3.62 9.76 -3.90
C GLY A 28 -2.41 9.68 -2.99
N MET A 29 -1.49 10.61 -3.22
CA MET A 29 -0.32 10.80 -2.37
C MET A 29 -0.06 12.28 -2.18
N TYR A 30 0.53 12.61 -1.05
CA TYR A 30 1.06 13.94 -0.78
C TYR A 30 2.44 13.85 -0.11
N ALA A 31 3.41 14.53 -0.72
CA ALA A 31 4.77 14.61 -0.21
C ALA A 31 4.96 15.88 0.60
N PHE A 32 5.27 15.71 1.87
CA PHE A 32 5.82 16.73 2.76
C PHE A 32 7.35 16.70 2.66
N ASP A 33 8.02 17.68 3.23
CA ASP A 33 9.49 17.73 3.25
C ASP A 33 10.11 16.53 3.97
N PHE A 34 9.42 15.97 4.96
CA PHE A 34 9.92 14.89 5.83
C PHE A 34 9.25 13.54 5.65
N ALA A 35 8.11 13.48 4.95
CA ALA A 35 7.35 12.25 4.76
C ALA A 35 6.41 12.35 3.57
N THR A 36 6.01 11.21 3.04
CA THR A 36 4.93 11.09 2.07
C THR A 36 3.79 10.28 2.68
N ILE A 37 2.57 10.80 2.61
CA ILE A 37 1.36 10.03 2.87
C ILE A 37 0.77 9.55 1.56
N SER A 38 0.31 8.30 1.53
CA SER A 38 -0.46 7.73 0.42
C SER A 38 -1.71 7.04 0.95
N ALA A 39 -2.80 7.13 0.20
CA ALA A 39 -4.03 6.42 0.55
C ALA A 39 -4.80 6.08 -0.73
N GLY A 40 -5.59 5.02 -0.67
CA GLY A 40 -6.47 4.63 -1.75
C GLY A 40 -7.65 3.82 -1.25
N VAL A 41 -8.70 3.89 -2.03
CA VAL A 41 -9.92 3.08 -1.86
C VAL A 41 -10.27 2.47 -3.20
N GLU A 42 -10.82 1.27 -3.16
CA GLU A 42 -11.33 0.58 -4.34
C GLU A 42 -12.66 -0.12 -4.03
N SER A 43 -13.44 -0.31 -5.06
CA SER A 43 -14.70 -1.04 -4.99
C SER A 43 -14.83 -1.91 -6.23
N VAL A 44 -15.28 -3.14 -6.05
CA VAL A 44 -15.55 -4.11 -7.11
C VAL A 44 -16.96 -4.65 -6.91
N ASP A 45 -17.74 -4.67 -7.97
CA ASP A 45 -19.09 -5.24 -8.01
C ASP A 45 -19.15 -6.35 -9.07
N SER A 46 -19.44 -7.55 -8.61
CA SER A 46 -19.68 -8.74 -9.43
C SER A 46 -21.00 -9.44 -9.05
N GLY A 47 -22.03 -8.62 -8.75
CA GLY A 47 -23.30 -9.05 -8.17
C GLY A 47 -23.36 -8.86 -6.64
N THR A 48 -22.25 -8.60 -6.01
CA THR A 48 -22.09 -8.12 -4.64
C THR A 48 -20.96 -7.11 -4.64
N THR A 49 -21.21 -5.94 -4.07
CA THR A 49 -20.19 -4.89 -3.95
C THR A 49 -19.22 -5.23 -2.82
N ALA A 50 -17.94 -5.19 -3.11
CA ALA A 50 -16.86 -5.40 -2.14
C ALA A 50 -15.85 -4.25 -2.21
N GLU A 51 -15.44 -3.76 -1.07
CA GLU A 51 -14.61 -2.55 -0.93
C GLU A 51 -13.32 -2.84 -0.18
N GLY A 52 -12.27 -2.09 -0.50
CA GLY A 52 -10.99 -2.16 0.15
C GLY A 52 -10.32 -0.80 0.23
N PHE A 53 -9.36 -0.66 1.14
CA PHE A 53 -8.55 0.55 1.25
C PHE A 53 -7.11 0.25 1.66
N PHE A 54 -6.24 1.23 1.46
CA PHE A 54 -4.91 1.28 2.06
C PHE A 54 -4.56 2.70 2.51
N VAL A 55 -3.65 2.78 3.49
CA VAL A 55 -2.98 4.02 3.91
C VAL A 55 -1.51 3.70 4.15
N GLY A 56 -0.62 4.53 3.65
CA GLY A 56 0.83 4.39 3.80
C GLY A 56 1.50 5.70 4.21
N LEU A 57 2.58 5.57 4.97
CA LEU A 57 3.50 6.64 5.34
C LEU A 57 4.91 6.20 4.96
N SER A 58 5.60 7.04 4.21
CA SER A 58 7.01 6.85 3.84
C SER A 58 7.84 8.00 4.36
N PHE A 59 8.90 7.68 5.10
CA PHE A 59 9.87 8.63 5.63
C PHE A 59 11.19 8.38 4.91
N PRO A 60 11.60 9.25 3.96
CA PRO A 60 12.77 9.03 3.12
C PRO A 60 14.10 9.12 3.88
N GLU A 61 14.11 9.80 5.02
CA GLU A 61 15.31 10.04 5.81
C GLU A 61 15.09 9.66 7.28
N VAL A 62 15.38 8.40 7.62
CA VAL A 62 15.40 7.90 9.00
C VAL A 62 16.78 7.30 9.27
N GLY A 63 17.66 8.08 9.87
CA GLY A 63 19.07 7.70 10.03
C GLY A 63 19.76 7.57 8.67
N ALA A 64 20.28 6.39 8.36
CA ALA A 64 20.97 6.13 7.09
C ALA A 64 20.05 5.54 6.00
N GLY A 65 18.77 5.36 6.28
CA GLY A 65 17.82 4.71 5.38
C GLY A 65 16.46 5.36 5.34
N SER A 66 15.46 4.64 4.84
CA SER A 66 14.06 5.06 4.80
C SER A 66 13.16 4.07 5.54
N LEU A 67 12.09 4.59 6.12
CA LEU A 67 11.07 3.82 6.84
C LEU A 67 9.74 3.94 6.10
N ASP A 68 9.12 2.80 5.83
CA ASP A 68 7.76 2.71 5.30
C ASP A 68 6.85 2.00 6.31
N ILE A 69 5.66 2.55 6.51
CA ILE A 69 4.62 1.99 7.37
C ILE A 69 3.32 2.01 6.58
N GLY A 70 2.57 0.93 6.63
CA GLY A 70 1.30 0.83 5.92
C GLY A 70 0.27 0.00 6.64
N MET A 71 -0.99 0.28 6.32
CA MET A 71 -2.12 -0.58 6.66
C MET A 71 -3.16 -0.56 5.55
N GLY A 72 -3.93 -1.63 5.48
CA GLY A 72 -5.04 -1.73 4.54
C GLY A 72 -5.86 -2.98 4.81
N THR A 73 -6.91 -3.17 4.03
CA THR A 73 -7.66 -4.42 4.02
C THR A 73 -6.86 -5.53 3.36
N THR A 74 -7.01 -6.77 3.81
CA THR A 74 -6.33 -7.94 3.22
C THR A 74 -6.95 -8.37 1.87
N GLY A 75 -8.06 -7.76 1.51
CA GLY A 75 -8.81 -7.96 0.28
C GLY A 75 -10.00 -7.02 0.26
N ASN A 76 -10.91 -7.21 -0.68
CA ASN A 76 -12.15 -6.46 -0.73
C ASN A 76 -13.23 -7.23 0.02
N PHE A 77 -13.97 -6.54 0.86
CA PHE A 77 -15.02 -7.11 1.71
C PHE A 77 -16.38 -6.50 1.36
N ALA A 78 -17.41 -7.34 1.24
CA ALA A 78 -18.77 -6.91 1.03
C ALA A 78 -19.40 -6.42 2.35
N ASP A 79 -20.48 -5.63 2.24
CA ASP A 79 -21.23 -5.18 3.41
C ASP A 79 -21.75 -6.37 4.23
N GLY A 80 -21.41 -6.39 5.51
CA GLY A 80 -21.71 -7.48 6.44
C GLY A 80 -20.66 -8.58 6.55
N ASP A 81 -19.61 -8.56 5.71
CA ASP A 81 -18.45 -9.44 5.88
C ASP A 81 -17.58 -9.00 7.06
N THR A 82 -16.80 -9.94 7.60
CA THR A 82 -15.77 -9.61 8.57
C THR A 82 -14.56 -9.05 7.82
N GLU A 83 -14.26 -7.77 8.04
CA GLU A 83 -13.08 -7.14 7.48
C GLU A 83 -11.82 -7.56 8.23
N TYR A 84 -10.78 -7.88 7.49
CA TYR A 84 -9.46 -8.18 8.00
C TYR A 84 -8.45 -7.18 7.48
N TYR A 85 -7.49 -6.81 8.33
CA TYR A 85 -6.48 -5.80 8.03
C TYR A 85 -5.08 -6.40 7.96
N ILE A 86 -4.22 -5.73 7.22
CA ILE A 86 -2.79 -5.97 7.22
C ILE A 86 -2.08 -4.69 7.68
N TYR A 87 -1.09 -4.87 8.54
CA TYR A 87 -0.21 -3.80 9.02
C TYR A 87 1.21 -4.19 8.65
N GLU A 88 1.94 -3.28 8.07
CA GLU A 88 3.30 -3.51 7.58
C GLU A 88 4.22 -2.38 8.00
N ALA A 89 5.48 -2.73 8.28
CA ALA A 89 6.55 -1.78 8.45
C ALA A 89 7.83 -2.34 7.85
N SER A 90 8.58 -1.52 7.13
CA SER A 90 9.86 -1.90 6.55
C SER A 90 10.87 -0.77 6.62
N TYR A 91 12.15 -1.13 6.74
CA TYR A 91 13.24 -0.18 6.78
C TYR A 91 14.27 -0.52 5.70
N ALA A 92 14.41 0.37 4.71
CA ALA A 92 15.39 0.18 3.66
C ALA A 92 16.73 0.79 4.07
N TYR A 93 17.74 -0.07 4.25
CA TYR A 93 19.09 0.33 4.64
C TYR A 93 20.07 0.14 3.47
N PRO A 94 20.69 1.20 2.96
CA PRO A 94 21.72 1.10 1.94
C PRO A 94 23.01 0.54 2.56
N ILE A 95 23.47 -0.62 2.10
CA ILE A 95 24.74 -1.21 2.49
C ILE A 95 25.89 -0.50 1.77
N ASN A 96 25.66 -0.20 0.48
CA ASN A 96 26.57 0.56 -0.40
C ASN A 96 25.79 1.05 -1.62
N ASP A 97 26.46 1.73 -2.54
CA ASP A 97 25.83 2.34 -3.74
C ASP A 97 25.10 1.34 -4.65
N GLY A 98 25.45 0.06 -4.58
CA GLY A 98 24.85 -0.99 -5.41
C GLY A 98 23.98 -1.98 -4.64
N MET A 99 23.82 -1.85 -3.31
CA MET A 99 23.11 -2.84 -2.50
C MET A 99 22.29 -2.20 -1.38
N THR A 100 21.02 -2.55 -1.33
CA THR A 100 20.10 -2.18 -0.23
C THR A 100 19.51 -3.45 0.39
N ILE A 101 19.42 -3.48 1.71
CA ILE A 101 18.71 -4.51 2.47
C ILE A 101 17.49 -3.88 3.14
N THR A 102 16.33 -4.54 3.03
CA THR A 102 15.07 -4.03 3.55
C THR A 102 14.40 -5.10 4.42
N PRO A 103 14.74 -5.17 5.72
CA PRO A 103 13.94 -5.92 6.67
C PRO A 103 12.54 -5.30 6.81
N GLY A 104 11.55 -6.14 6.98
CA GLY A 104 10.17 -5.74 7.22
C GLY A 104 9.46 -6.73 8.12
N VAL A 105 8.39 -6.26 8.74
CA VAL A 105 7.48 -7.03 9.58
C VAL A 105 6.06 -6.78 9.11
N TYR A 106 5.20 -7.78 9.27
CA TYR A 106 3.78 -7.63 9.00
C TYR A 106 2.93 -8.37 10.03
N ILE A 107 1.73 -7.85 10.25
CA ILE A 107 0.65 -8.51 10.96
C ILE A 107 -0.53 -8.54 10.00
N ARG A 108 -1.03 -9.72 9.69
CA ARG A 108 -2.20 -9.93 8.86
C ARG A 108 -3.29 -10.57 9.69
N GLU A 109 -4.40 -9.87 9.83
CA GLU A 109 -5.61 -10.40 10.46
C GLU A 109 -6.29 -11.43 9.55
N GLY A 110 -6.99 -12.37 10.14
CA GLY A 110 -7.74 -13.42 9.47
C GLY A 110 -8.49 -14.26 10.48
N GLU A 111 -9.08 -15.38 10.08
CA GLU A 111 -9.62 -16.38 11.03
C GLU A 111 -8.53 -16.85 12.01
N THR A 112 -7.29 -16.77 11.59
CA THR A 112 -6.09 -16.92 12.40
C THR A 112 -5.11 -15.84 11.98
N ASP A 113 -4.74 -15.01 12.94
CA ASP A 113 -3.77 -13.93 12.70
C ASP A 113 -2.39 -14.48 12.37
N GLN A 114 -1.73 -13.85 11.45
CA GLN A 114 -0.39 -14.20 10.99
C GLN A 114 0.54 -13.02 11.24
N THR A 115 1.65 -13.28 11.90
CA THR A 115 2.76 -12.33 12.03
C THR A 115 3.97 -12.89 11.32
N GLY A 116 4.62 -12.07 10.51
CA GLY A 116 5.79 -12.51 9.78
C GLY A 116 6.86 -11.43 9.67
N VAL A 117 8.03 -11.89 9.27
CA VAL A 117 9.16 -11.04 8.91
C VAL A 117 9.58 -11.37 7.48
N ALA A 118 9.99 -10.35 6.76
CA ALA A 118 10.53 -10.48 5.41
C ALA A 118 11.84 -9.71 5.31
N VAL A 119 12.75 -10.17 4.47
CA VAL A 119 13.96 -9.43 4.14
C VAL A 119 14.10 -9.40 2.62
N LYS A 120 14.08 -8.20 2.06
CA LYS A 120 14.36 -7.96 0.64
C LYS A 120 15.80 -7.48 0.49
N THR A 121 16.51 -8.01 -0.50
CA THR A 121 17.82 -7.49 -0.92
C THR A 121 17.70 -7.01 -2.36
N SER A 122 18.09 -5.77 -2.62
CA SER A 122 18.08 -5.15 -3.95
C SER A 122 19.53 -4.86 -4.38
N PHE A 123 19.82 -5.15 -5.64
CA PHE A 123 21.11 -4.87 -6.26
C PHE A 123 20.90 -3.95 -7.47
N SER A 124 21.82 -2.98 -7.62
CA SER A 124 21.90 -2.07 -8.77
C SER A 124 23.28 -2.23 -9.43
N PHE A 125 23.30 -2.44 -10.75
CA PHE A 125 24.54 -2.64 -11.53
C PHE A 125 24.69 -1.53 -12.56
#